data_dcc9655f65b6b8b643c9db41e473af16
#
_entry.id   dcc9655f65b6b8b643c9db41e473af16
#
_cell.length_a   1.000
_cell.length_b   1.000
_cell.length_c   1.000
_cell.angle_alpha   90.00
_cell.angle_beta   90.00
_cell.angle_gamma   90.00
#
_symmetry.space_group_name_H-M   'P 1'
#
loop_
_entity.id
_entity.type
_entity.pdbx_description
1 polymer ?
#
loop_
_entity_poly.entity_id
_entity_poly.type
_entity_poly.pdbx_seq_one_letter_code
_entity_poly.pdbx_strand_id
1 'polypeptide(L)'
;MHARIIHYICGENHINVAILARRSKPIVALISDFDGTLSPGNMQEFGFIQAIGKKPQEFWQESDDIAVGQDASNILSYMKLMFDEARKAGIKLRREDFKRFGTSVELFDGVKEWFKMINEYGKSKGVKIEHYINSSGLAEMIEGTEIASEFKRIFACSFIYNKEGEAEWPGVAVDYTAKTQFLFKINKGILSVRDNKKGNESQAEDIKRIPFPHMIYFGDGETDVPCMKIVKMFGGNSIGVYNPENKKKINVAKKLLRQHRVNFIAPACYTYGSRMHQIVCTIIDKIKADFELTKLAKHI
;
A
#
# COMPACT_ATOMS: atom_id res chain seq x y z
N MET A 1 29.81 -37.64 15.49
CA MET A 1 29.14 -36.81 14.42
C MET A 1 27.80 -36.20 14.88
N HIS A 2 27.15 -36.71 15.95
CA HIS A 2 25.84 -36.22 16.45
C HIS A 2 25.92 -35.00 17.38
N ALA A 3 27.02 -34.75 18.06
CA ALA A 3 27.13 -33.62 19.03
C ALA A 3 27.26 -32.22 18.38
N ARG A 4 27.76 -32.13 17.14
CA ARG A 4 27.90 -30.83 16.44
C ARG A 4 26.60 -30.29 15.86
N ILE A 5 25.64 -31.17 15.54
CA ILE A 5 24.32 -30.76 14.98
C ILE A 5 23.44 -30.15 16.07
N ILE A 6 23.49 -30.66 17.29
CA ILE A 6 22.69 -30.14 18.42
C ILE A 6 23.18 -28.73 18.85
N HIS A 7 24.48 -28.46 18.72
CA HIS A 7 25.04 -27.14 19.09
C HIS A 7 24.65 -26.04 18.08
N TYR A 8 24.48 -26.39 16.79
CA TYR A 8 24.07 -25.43 15.75
C TYR A 8 22.58 -25.02 15.88
N ILE A 9 21.71 -26.00 16.20
CA ILE A 9 20.29 -25.75 16.41
C ILE A 9 20.02 -24.94 17.69
N CYS A 10 20.81 -25.16 18.75
CA CYS A 10 20.67 -24.45 20.02
C CYS A 10 21.19 -22.99 19.95
N GLY A 11 22.25 -22.73 19.16
CA GLY A 11 22.84 -21.40 19.01
C GLY A 11 21.96 -20.41 18.23
N GLU A 12 21.30 -20.84 17.17
CA GLU A 12 20.41 -19.99 16.38
C GLU A 12 19.13 -19.63 17.14
N ASN A 13 18.58 -20.55 17.94
CA ASN A 13 17.39 -20.30 18.73
C ASN A 13 17.60 -19.26 19.85
N HIS A 14 18.79 -19.20 20.46
CA HIS A 14 19.08 -18.22 21.51
C HIS A 14 19.23 -16.79 20.99
N ILE A 15 19.77 -16.60 19.80
CA ILE A 15 19.89 -15.27 19.16
C ILE A 15 18.51 -14.76 18.74
N ASN A 16 17.66 -15.63 18.21
CA ASN A 16 16.31 -15.30 17.76
C ASN A 16 15.36 -14.93 18.90
N VAL A 17 15.44 -15.63 20.04
CA VAL A 17 14.68 -15.33 21.26
C VAL A 17 15.05 -13.97 21.83
N ALA A 18 16.34 -13.58 21.76
CA ALA A 18 16.82 -12.29 22.27
C ALA A 18 16.32 -11.07 21.47
N ILE A 19 16.06 -11.20 20.17
CA ILE A 19 15.59 -10.10 19.30
C ILE A 19 14.10 -9.82 19.50
N LEU A 20 13.27 -10.86 19.66
CA LEU A 20 11.85 -10.69 19.98
C LEU A 20 11.59 -10.21 21.40
N ALA A 21 12.42 -10.64 22.35
CA ALA A 21 12.39 -10.15 23.74
C ALA A 21 12.73 -8.63 23.85
N ARG A 22 13.37 -8.04 22.84
CA ARG A 22 13.69 -6.61 22.77
C ARG A 22 12.57 -5.72 22.28
N ARG A 23 11.50 -6.25 21.67
CA ARG A 23 10.37 -5.43 21.21
C ARG A 23 9.37 -5.24 22.35
N SER A 24 9.33 -4.05 22.89
CA SER A 24 8.36 -3.69 23.93
C SER A 24 6.93 -3.58 23.41
N LYS A 25 6.73 -3.39 22.09
CA LYS A 25 5.43 -3.14 21.46
C LYS A 25 5.34 -3.79 20.08
N PRO A 26 4.18 -4.35 19.68
CA PRO A 26 3.98 -4.78 18.30
C PRO A 26 3.88 -3.58 17.38
N ILE A 27 4.33 -3.76 16.13
CA ILE A 27 4.13 -2.79 15.05
C ILE A 27 3.05 -3.36 14.13
N VAL A 28 2.04 -2.55 13.80
CA VAL A 28 1.01 -2.87 12.83
C VAL A 28 1.21 -1.98 11.60
N ALA A 29 1.28 -2.59 10.41
CA ALA A 29 1.31 -1.87 9.14
C ALA A 29 -0.09 -1.78 8.56
N LEU A 30 -0.57 -0.55 8.35
CA LEU A 30 -1.73 -0.26 7.51
C LEU A 30 -1.21 0.07 6.11
N ILE A 31 -1.52 -0.78 5.13
CA ILE A 31 -1.01 -0.70 3.76
C ILE A 31 -2.19 -0.44 2.85
N SER A 32 -2.27 0.77 2.27
CA SER A 32 -3.39 1.19 1.46
C SER A 32 -3.00 1.33 -0.01
N ASP A 33 -3.85 0.88 -0.91
CA ASP A 33 -3.92 1.48 -2.23
C ASP A 33 -4.39 2.94 -2.10
N PHE A 34 -4.30 3.72 -3.19
CA PHE A 34 -4.65 5.14 -3.14
C PHE A 34 -5.94 5.42 -3.91
N ASP A 35 -5.94 5.20 -5.24
CA ASP A 35 -7.06 5.46 -6.13
C ASP A 35 -8.23 4.48 -5.87
N GLY A 36 -9.44 5.00 -5.65
CA GLY A 36 -10.60 4.19 -5.27
C GLY A 36 -10.59 3.70 -3.82
N THR A 37 -9.50 3.90 -3.08
CA THR A 37 -9.33 3.48 -1.67
C THR A 37 -9.30 4.69 -0.73
N LEU A 38 -8.35 5.61 -0.88
CA LEU A 38 -8.28 6.86 -0.12
C LEU A 38 -8.86 8.06 -0.88
N SER A 39 -8.84 7.99 -2.21
CA SER A 39 -9.41 8.96 -3.16
C SER A 39 -10.56 8.33 -3.93
N PRO A 40 -11.65 9.07 -4.26
CA PRO A 40 -12.80 8.54 -4.98
C PRO A 40 -12.55 8.22 -6.45
N GLY A 41 -11.51 8.79 -7.08
CA GLY A 41 -11.13 8.62 -8.48
C GLY A 41 -9.64 8.35 -8.65
N ASN A 42 -9.21 8.25 -9.92
CA ASN A 42 -7.78 8.19 -10.23
C ASN A 42 -7.15 9.58 -10.06
N MET A 43 -6.01 9.66 -9.42
CA MET A 43 -5.37 10.94 -9.09
C MET A 43 -5.11 11.83 -10.31
N GLN A 44 -4.88 11.26 -11.48
CA GLN A 44 -4.66 11.99 -12.74
C GLN A 44 -5.90 12.79 -13.18
N GLU A 45 -7.09 12.41 -12.70
CA GLU A 45 -8.36 13.07 -12.99
C GLU A 45 -8.56 14.39 -12.23
N PHE A 46 -7.71 14.66 -11.23
CA PHE A 46 -7.77 15.85 -10.39
C PHE A 46 -6.72 16.90 -10.81
N GLY A 47 -6.78 17.34 -12.07
CA GLY A 47 -5.97 18.46 -12.56
C GLY A 47 -5.07 18.13 -13.75
N PHE A 48 -4.36 16.99 -13.77
CA PHE A 48 -3.46 16.65 -14.87
C PHE A 48 -4.20 16.49 -16.21
N ILE A 49 -5.25 15.65 -16.25
CA ILE A 49 -6.00 15.37 -17.49
C ILE A 49 -6.64 16.65 -18.04
N GLN A 50 -7.14 17.51 -17.17
CA GLN A 50 -7.67 18.82 -17.57
C GLN A 50 -6.57 19.73 -18.11
N ALA A 51 -5.38 19.73 -17.50
CA ALA A 51 -4.27 20.57 -17.95
C ALA A 51 -3.79 20.21 -19.36
N ILE A 52 -3.90 18.95 -19.76
CA ILE A 52 -3.58 18.50 -21.14
C ILE A 52 -4.78 18.65 -22.10
N GLY A 53 -5.90 19.24 -21.66
CA GLY A 53 -7.07 19.52 -22.50
C GLY A 53 -7.93 18.29 -22.85
N LYS A 54 -7.80 17.18 -22.10
CA LYS A 54 -8.57 15.95 -22.32
C LYS A 54 -9.66 15.76 -21.28
N LYS A 55 -10.63 14.89 -21.60
CA LYS A 55 -11.59 14.35 -20.64
C LYS A 55 -11.09 13.03 -20.05
N PRO A 56 -11.42 12.70 -18.79
CA PRO A 56 -10.98 11.44 -18.18
C PRO A 56 -11.32 10.20 -19.03
N GLN A 57 -12.54 10.10 -19.54
CA GLN A 57 -12.95 8.97 -20.36
C GLN A 57 -12.11 8.82 -21.64
N GLU A 58 -11.79 9.91 -22.31
CA GLU A 58 -10.97 9.92 -23.53
C GLU A 58 -9.54 9.48 -23.21
N PHE A 59 -8.97 9.99 -22.14
CA PHE A 59 -7.62 9.65 -21.70
C PHE A 59 -7.48 8.17 -21.36
N TRP A 60 -8.40 7.64 -20.53
CA TRP A 60 -8.35 6.24 -20.14
C TRP A 60 -8.65 5.28 -21.27
N GLN A 61 -9.57 5.64 -22.19
CA GLN A 61 -9.81 4.83 -23.39
C GLN A 61 -8.57 4.75 -24.27
N GLU A 62 -7.91 5.89 -24.55
CA GLU A 62 -6.69 5.92 -25.34
C GLU A 62 -5.55 5.11 -24.71
N SER A 63 -5.42 5.19 -23.38
CA SER A 63 -4.47 4.38 -22.64
C SER A 63 -4.75 2.89 -22.78
N ASP A 64 -6.01 2.48 -22.70
CA ASP A 64 -6.42 1.09 -22.87
C ASP A 64 -6.24 0.61 -24.32
N ASP A 65 -6.54 1.45 -25.30
CA ASP A 65 -6.31 1.17 -26.73
C ASP A 65 -4.82 0.92 -27.03
N ILE A 66 -3.92 1.69 -26.39
CA ILE A 66 -2.46 1.46 -26.50
C ILE A 66 -2.10 0.10 -25.89
N ALA A 67 -2.61 -0.19 -24.70
CA ALA A 67 -2.29 -1.44 -24.00
C ALA A 67 -2.79 -2.65 -24.78
N VAL A 68 -4.04 -2.64 -25.24
CA VAL A 68 -4.66 -3.73 -26.00
C VAL A 68 -4.03 -3.88 -27.38
N GLY A 69 -3.82 -2.76 -28.11
CA GLY A 69 -3.30 -2.80 -29.47
C GLY A 69 -1.85 -3.27 -29.59
N GLN A 70 -1.10 -3.19 -28.50
CA GLN A 70 0.33 -3.57 -28.47
C GLN A 70 0.66 -4.69 -27.48
N ASP A 71 -0.35 -5.31 -26.86
CA ASP A 71 -0.16 -6.30 -25.78
C ASP A 71 0.80 -5.77 -24.70
N ALA A 72 0.55 -4.54 -24.22
CA ALA A 72 1.43 -3.81 -23.32
C ALA A 72 0.83 -3.65 -21.92
N SER A 73 1.68 -3.31 -20.96
CA SER A 73 1.26 -3.02 -19.59
C SER A 73 0.34 -1.79 -19.53
N ASN A 74 -0.86 -1.91 -18.96
CA ASN A 74 -1.78 -0.78 -18.75
C ASN A 74 -1.12 0.35 -17.96
N ILE A 75 -0.24 0.02 -17.01
CA ILE A 75 0.47 0.99 -16.18
C ILE A 75 1.48 1.78 -17.02
N LEU A 76 2.29 1.09 -17.81
CA LEU A 76 3.25 1.76 -18.70
C LEU A 76 2.53 2.53 -19.82
N SER A 77 1.39 2.05 -20.29
CA SER A 77 0.59 2.73 -21.31
C SER A 77 0.06 4.07 -20.83
N TYR A 78 -0.54 4.15 -19.63
CA TYR A 78 -0.99 5.44 -19.12
C TYR A 78 0.19 6.38 -18.79
N MET A 79 1.30 5.86 -18.25
CA MET A 79 2.48 6.69 -17.98
C MET A 79 3.07 7.27 -19.27
N LYS A 80 3.14 6.45 -20.33
CA LYS A 80 3.55 6.90 -21.67
C LYS A 80 2.59 7.97 -22.20
N LEU A 81 1.28 7.74 -22.13
CA LEU A 81 0.27 8.67 -22.60
C LEU A 81 0.34 10.01 -21.85
N MET A 82 0.52 9.98 -20.51
CA MET A 82 0.76 11.21 -19.74
C MET A 82 1.93 12.02 -20.30
N PHE A 83 3.03 11.33 -20.59
CA PHE A 83 4.24 11.96 -21.13
C PHE A 83 4.01 12.56 -22.53
N ASP A 84 3.42 11.77 -23.43
CA ASP A 84 3.18 12.17 -24.81
C ASP A 84 2.20 13.37 -24.91
N GLU A 85 1.12 13.33 -24.14
CA GLU A 85 0.08 14.36 -24.17
C GLU A 85 0.57 15.65 -23.48
N ALA A 86 1.30 15.56 -22.39
CA ALA A 86 1.93 16.74 -21.81
C ALA A 86 2.91 17.42 -22.78
N ARG A 87 3.70 16.62 -23.52
CA ARG A 87 4.62 17.13 -24.55
C ARG A 87 3.89 17.82 -25.69
N LYS A 88 2.77 17.23 -26.16
CA LYS A 88 1.91 17.84 -27.20
C LYS A 88 1.30 19.17 -26.72
N ALA A 89 0.91 19.23 -25.46
CA ALA A 89 0.36 20.44 -24.83
C ALA A 89 1.43 21.48 -24.44
N GLY A 90 2.70 21.21 -24.68
CA GLY A 90 3.80 22.10 -24.27
C GLY A 90 4.03 22.18 -22.76
N ILE A 91 3.50 21.20 -22.01
CA ILE A 91 3.61 21.13 -20.56
C ILE A 91 4.88 20.35 -20.19
N LYS A 92 5.76 21.00 -19.43
CA LYS A 92 6.93 20.36 -18.85
C LYS A 92 6.52 19.62 -17.58
N LEU A 93 6.74 18.30 -17.53
CA LEU A 93 6.42 17.48 -16.38
C LEU A 93 7.61 17.40 -15.43
N ARG A 94 7.69 18.34 -14.51
CA ARG A 94 8.66 18.29 -13.42
C ARG A 94 8.05 17.63 -12.20
N ARG A 95 8.91 17.17 -11.28
CA ARG A 95 8.45 16.58 -10.02
C ARG A 95 7.49 17.51 -9.27
N GLU A 96 7.80 18.79 -9.24
CA GLU A 96 6.98 19.81 -8.55
C GLU A 96 5.62 20.05 -9.25
N ASP A 97 5.55 19.86 -10.57
CA ASP A 97 4.27 19.95 -11.30
C ASP A 97 3.36 18.79 -10.94
N PHE A 98 3.88 17.58 -10.86
CA PHE A 98 3.12 16.43 -10.37
C PHE A 98 2.65 16.64 -8.94
N LYS A 99 3.49 17.13 -8.04
CA LYS A 99 3.09 17.46 -6.66
C LYS A 99 1.99 18.51 -6.63
N ARG A 100 2.09 19.54 -7.47
CA ARG A 100 1.03 20.56 -7.58
C ARG A 100 -0.31 19.94 -8.01
N PHE A 101 -0.33 19.02 -8.99
CA PHE A 101 -1.55 18.30 -9.33
C PHE A 101 -2.06 17.46 -8.14
N GLY A 102 -1.15 16.90 -7.36
CA GLY A 102 -1.48 16.17 -6.13
C GLY A 102 -2.26 16.99 -5.11
N THR A 103 -2.05 18.31 -5.04
CA THR A 103 -2.78 19.18 -4.09
C THR A 103 -4.28 19.29 -4.38
N SER A 104 -4.72 18.95 -5.58
CA SER A 104 -6.12 18.99 -6.01
C SER A 104 -6.83 17.65 -5.85
N VAL A 105 -6.13 16.60 -5.41
CA VAL A 105 -6.71 15.27 -5.27
C VAL A 105 -7.72 15.25 -4.13
N GLU A 106 -8.94 14.84 -4.45
CA GLU A 106 -10.01 14.67 -3.47
C GLU A 106 -9.80 13.40 -2.64
N LEU A 107 -10.16 13.46 -1.37
CA LEU A 107 -10.08 12.34 -0.43
C LEU A 107 -11.48 11.93 0.04
N PHE A 108 -11.65 10.65 0.30
CA PHE A 108 -12.90 10.16 0.92
C PHE A 108 -13.09 10.74 2.32
N ASP A 109 -14.34 10.71 2.77
CA ASP A 109 -14.75 11.25 4.06
C ASP A 109 -13.97 10.62 5.24
N GLY A 110 -13.43 11.49 6.09
CA GLY A 110 -12.66 11.13 7.28
C GLY A 110 -11.21 10.70 7.04
N VAL A 111 -10.71 10.68 5.79
CA VAL A 111 -9.33 10.24 5.50
C VAL A 111 -8.29 11.15 6.17
N LYS A 112 -8.53 12.45 6.23
CA LYS A 112 -7.60 13.42 6.84
C LYS A 112 -7.40 13.16 8.34
N GLU A 113 -8.47 12.85 9.05
CA GLU A 113 -8.48 12.60 10.49
C GLU A 113 -8.09 11.17 10.84
N TRP A 114 -8.18 10.24 9.87
CA TRP A 114 -7.95 8.81 10.05
C TRP A 114 -6.61 8.47 10.68
N PHE A 115 -5.55 9.07 10.17
CA PHE A 115 -4.19 8.76 10.60
C PHE A 115 -3.99 9.10 12.07
N LYS A 116 -4.37 10.30 12.48
CA LYS A 116 -4.29 10.73 13.88
C LYS A 116 -5.12 9.82 14.77
N MET A 117 -6.37 9.56 14.38
CA MET A 117 -7.31 8.75 15.15
C MET A 117 -6.78 7.32 15.38
N ILE A 118 -6.31 6.64 14.34
CA ILE A 118 -5.79 5.28 14.45
C ILE A 118 -4.44 5.23 15.16
N ASN A 119 -3.58 6.23 14.98
CA ASN A 119 -2.32 6.36 15.71
C ASN A 119 -2.57 6.51 17.22
N GLU A 120 -3.53 7.35 17.61
CA GLU A 120 -3.92 7.54 19.01
C GLU A 120 -4.54 6.26 19.60
N TYR A 121 -5.40 5.57 18.85
CA TYR A 121 -5.95 4.28 19.25
C TYR A 121 -4.84 3.25 19.47
N GLY A 122 -3.95 3.07 18.50
CA GLY A 122 -2.81 2.17 18.64
C GLY A 122 -1.94 2.50 19.85
N LYS A 123 -1.64 3.79 20.06
CA LYS A 123 -0.88 4.27 21.23
C LYS A 123 -1.58 3.90 22.54
N SER A 124 -2.89 4.06 22.65
CA SER A 124 -3.68 3.70 23.85
C SER A 124 -3.63 2.21 24.16
N LYS A 125 -3.48 1.36 23.12
CA LYS A 125 -3.34 -0.10 23.24
C LYS A 125 -1.89 -0.58 23.38
N GLY A 126 -0.92 0.33 23.36
CA GLY A 126 0.51 -0.02 23.39
C GLY A 126 1.00 -0.65 22.08
N VAL A 127 0.37 -0.32 20.96
CA VAL A 127 0.69 -0.77 19.61
C VAL A 127 1.26 0.41 18.81
N LYS A 128 2.32 0.18 18.03
CA LYS A 128 2.82 1.17 17.07
C LYS A 128 2.15 0.98 15.73
N ILE A 129 1.52 2.02 15.21
CA ILE A 129 0.94 2.02 13.86
C ILE A 129 1.94 2.64 12.88
N GLU A 130 2.03 2.05 11.70
CA GLU A 130 2.78 2.62 10.57
C GLU A 130 1.90 2.53 9.31
N HIS A 131 1.81 3.64 8.57
CA HIS A 131 1.02 3.75 7.36
C HIS A 131 1.92 3.66 6.12
N TYR A 132 1.47 2.95 5.10
CA TYR A 132 2.17 2.74 3.84
C TYR A 132 1.20 2.88 2.67
N ILE A 133 1.69 3.41 1.56
CA ILE A 133 1.00 3.34 0.27
C ILE A 133 1.62 2.24 -0.58
N ASN A 134 0.77 1.52 -1.30
CA ASN A 134 1.12 0.52 -2.30
C ASN A 134 0.18 0.67 -3.50
N SER A 135 0.48 1.62 -4.40
CA SER A 135 -0.43 2.11 -5.44
C SER A 135 0.14 1.96 -6.84
N SER A 136 -0.76 1.80 -7.81
CA SER A 136 -0.43 1.89 -9.25
C SER A 136 -0.50 3.33 -9.78
N GLY A 137 -0.86 4.31 -8.95
CA GLY A 137 -0.79 5.74 -9.26
C GLY A 137 0.63 6.30 -9.13
N LEU A 138 0.79 7.61 -9.24
CA LEU A 138 2.10 8.31 -9.22
C LEU A 138 2.50 8.74 -7.82
N ALA A 139 3.70 8.33 -7.41
CA ALA A 139 4.28 8.71 -6.11
C ALA A 139 4.35 10.23 -5.95
N GLU A 140 4.77 10.93 -6.99
CA GLU A 140 4.92 12.37 -6.98
C GLU A 140 3.58 13.10 -6.74
N MET A 141 2.47 12.59 -7.28
CA MET A 141 1.14 13.17 -7.03
C MET A 141 0.69 12.87 -5.59
N ILE A 142 0.91 11.64 -5.10
CA ILE A 142 0.61 11.29 -3.71
C ILE A 142 1.45 12.14 -2.74
N GLU A 143 2.74 12.38 -3.04
CA GLU A 143 3.62 13.26 -2.27
C GLU A 143 3.13 14.73 -2.22
N GLY A 144 2.30 15.13 -3.18
CA GLY A 144 1.67 16.45 -3.23
C GLY A 144 0.38 16.58 -2.41
N THR A 145 -0.19 15.47 -1.96
CA THR A 145 -1.43 15.49 -1.16
C THR A 145 -1.18 15.96 0.28
N GLU A 146 -2.21 16.50 0.91
CA GLU A 146 -2.14 16.95 2.31
C GLU A 146 -1.86 15.84 3.33
N ILE A 147 -2.09 14.56 2.94
CA ILE A 147 -1.85 13.39 3.80
C ILE A 147 -0.48 12.73 3.57
N ALA A 148 0.35 13.27 2.67
CA ALA A 148 1.61 12.64 2.27
C ALA A 148 2.57 12.36 3.44
N SER A 149 2.61 13.26 4.43
CA SER A 149 3.48 13.16 5.61
C SER A 149 3.08 12.03 6.58
N GLU A 150 1.88 11.49 6.46
CA GLU A 150 1.39 10.40 7.32
C GLU A 150 2.00 9.05 6.95
N PHE A 151 2.54 8.92 5.74
CA PHE A 151 3.07 7.65 5.26
C PHE A 151 4.54 7.46 5.59
N LYS A 152 4.85 6.32 6.20
CA LYS A 152 6.21 5.85 6.42
C LYS A 152 6.95 5.66 5.10
N ARG A 153 6.27 5.18 4.08
CA ARG A 153 6.75 5.04 2.71
C ARG A 153 5.58 4.99 1.72
N ILE A 154 5.75 5.66 0.60
CA ILE A 154 4.91 5.56 -0.58
C ILE A 154 5.63 4.65 -1.57
N PHE A 155 5.05 3.48 -1.88
CA PHE A 155 5.43 2.60 -2.97
C PHE A 155 4.42 2.79 -4.08
N ALA A 156 4.82 3.46 -5.15
CA ALA A 156 3.96 3.80 -6.28
C ALA A 156 4.79 3.96 -7.56
N CYS A 157 4.13 4.12 -8.70
CA CYS A 157 4.81 4.46 -9.94
C CYS A 157 5.55 5.79 -9.81
N SER A 158 6.63 5.96 -10.54
CA SER A 158 7.39 7.22 -10.54
C SER A 158 8.17 7.37 -11.84
N PHE A 159 8.60 8.60 -12.14
CA PHE A 159 9.45 8.89 -13.29
C PHE A 159 10.93 9.03 -12.90
N ILE A 160 11.82 8.76 -13.88
CA ILE A 160 13.20 9.24 -13.88
C ILE A 160 13.17 10.64 -14.48
N TYR A 161 13.98 11.53 -13.94
CA TYR A 161 14.07 12.93 -14.34
C TYR A 161 15.42 13.19 -14.97
N ASN A 162 15.44 13.98 -16.05
CA ASN A 162 16.65 14.44 -16.69
C ASN A 162 17.36 15.53 -15.85
N LYS A 163 18.47 16.10 -16.38
CA LYS A 163 19.26 17.11 -15.67
C LYS A 163 18.49 18.42 -15.46
N GLU A 164 17.53 18.70 -16.29
CA GLU A 164 16.63 19.87 -16.22
C GLU A 164 15.46 19.65 -15.24
N GLY A 165 15.37 18.45 -14.64
CA GLY A 165 14.32 18.06 -13.72
C GLY A 165 13.01 17.71 -14.40
N GLU A 166 13.00 17.45 -15.70
CA GLU A 166 11.82 17.04 -16.47
C GLU A 166 11.73 15.52 -16.52
N ALA A 167 10.51 14.99 -16.41
CA ALA A 167 10.25 13.54 -16.50
C ALA A 167 10.69 13.03 -17.88
N GLU A 168 11.44 11.95 -17.89
CA GLU A 168 12.02 11.39 -19.11
C GLU A 168 11.57 9.97 -19.37
N TRP A 169 11.49 9.15 -18.31
CA TRP A 169 11.18 7.72 -18.44
C TRP A 169 10.48 7.18 -17.18
N PRO A 170 9.59 6.19 -17.30
CA PRO A 170 9.09 5.47 -16.13
C PRO A 170 10.21 4.84 -15.32
N GLY A 171 10.40 5.31 -14.08
CA GLY A 171 11.45 4.80 -13.18
C GLY A 171 10.98 3.62 -12.35
N VAL A 172 9.70 3.61 -12.01
CA VAL A 172 9.03 2.52 -11.29
C VAL A 172 7.65 2.35 -11.88
N ALA A 173 7.31 1.13 -12.27
CA ALA A 173 5.96 0.71 -12.62
C ALA A 173 5.46 -0.29 -11.60
N VAL A 174 4.29 -0.03 -11.04
CA VAL A 174 3.67 -0.85 -9.98
C VAL A 174 2.34 -1.37 -10.49
N ASP A 175 2.31 -2.61 -10.91
CA ASP A 175 1.13 -3.31 -11.37
C ASP A 175 0.75 -4.46 -10.41
N TYR A 176 -0.25 -5.24 -10.77
CA TYR A 176 -0.82 -6.37 -10.03
C TYR A 176 0.17 -7.14 -9.13
N THR A 177 1.09 -7.88 -9.74
CA THR A 177 2.05 -8.71 -9.00
C THR A 177 3.23 -7.90 -8.48
N ALA A 178 3.59 -6.80 -9.15
CA ALA A 178 4.62 -5.88 -8.67
C ALA A 178 4.24 -5.24 -7.32
N LYS A 179 2.94 -5.02 -7.05
CA LYS A 179 2.48 -4.59 -5.71
C LYS A 179 2.93 -5.56 -4.62
N THR A 180 2.96 -6.87 -4.87
CA THR A 180 3.26 -7.87 -3.83
C THR A 180 4.67 -7.79 -3.29
N GLN A 181 5.66 -7.38 -4.09
CA GLN A 181 7.04 -7.22 -3.64
C GLN A 181 7.16 -6.25 -2.46
N PHE A 182 6.32 -5.21 -2.43
CA PHE A 182 6.37 -4.20 -1.38
C PHE A 182 5.85 -4.71 -0.04
N LEU A 183 4.95 -5.69 -0.02
CA LEU A 183 4.54 -6.39 1.20
C LEU A 183 5.75 -7.06 1.86
N PHE A 184 6.57 -7.77 1.07
CA PHE A 184 7.79 -8.42 1.57
C PHE A 184 8.86 -7.40 1.98
N LYS A 185 8.96 -6.25 1.29
CA LYS A 185 9.84 -5.15 1.70
C LYS A 185 9.40 -4.54 3.03
N ILE A 186 8.10 -4.27 3.21
CA ILE A 186 7.53 -3.79 4.49
C ILE A 186 7.78 -4.82 5.61
N ASN A 187 7.53 -6.10 5.33
CA ASN A 187 7.78 -7.20 6.26
C ASN A 187 9.22 -7.18 6.81
N LYS A 188 10.20 -6.96 5.94
CA LYS A 188 11.63 -6.91 6.29
C LYS A 188 12.11 -5.52 6.75
N GLY A 189 11.28 -4.48 6.65
CA GLY A 189 11.66 -3.11 6.98
C GLY A 189 12.52 -2.40 5.94
N ILE A 190 12.45 -2.83 4.68
CA ILE A 190 13.20 -2.27 3.55
C ILE A 190 12.35 -1.19 2.89
N LEU A 191 12.79 0.05 2.94
CA LEU A 191 12.04 1.19 2.39
C LEU A 191 12.54 1.64 1.00
N SER A 192 13.66 1.11 0.52
CA SER A 192 14.19 1.41 -0.82
C SER A 192 13.54 0.54 -1.88
N VAL A 193 13.07 1.15 -2.97
CA VAL A 193 12.53 0.43 -4.14
C VAL A 193 13.63 -0.41 -4.80
N ARG A 194 14.85 0.13 -4.93
CA ARG A 194 15.98 -0.50 -5.64
C ARG A 194 16.69 -1.61 -4.86
N ASP A 195 16.52 -1.67 -3.53
CA ASP A 195 17.23 -2.63 -2.69
C ASP A 195 16.59 -4.03 -2.76
N ASN A 196 16.82 -4.71 -3.88
CA ASN A 196 16.30 -6.06 -4.13
C ASN A 196 17.19 -7.13 -3.49
N LYS A 197 18.51 -6.85 -3.30
CA LYS A 197 19.42 -7.82 -2.68
C LYS A 197 18.97 -8.14 -1.27
N LYS A 198 18.82 -7.12 -0.42
CA LYS A 198 18.27 -7.30 0.95
C LYS A 198 16.83 -7.83 0.92
N GLY A 199 16.03 -7.44 -0.09
CA GLY A 199 14.68 -7.95 -0.29
C GLY A 199 14.61 -9.47 -0.44
N ASN A 200 15.61 -10.07 -1.09
CA ASN A 200 15.68 -11.51 -1.39
C ASN A 200 16.45 -12.31 -0.31
N GLU A 201 17.15 -11.67 0.63
CA GLU A 201 17.79 -12.39 1.73
C GLU A 201 16.77 -13.14 2.57
N SER A 202 17.07 -14.40 2.89
CA SER A 202 16.24 -15.18 3.80
C SER A 202 16.34 -14.60 5.22
N GLN A 203 15.20 -14.40 5.85
CA GLN A 203 15.12 -13.98 7.25
C GLN A 203 14.10 -14.87 7.95
N ALA A 204 14.45 -15.34 9.15
CA ALA A 204 13.51 -16.07 9.98
C ALA A 204 12.28 -15.20 10.34
N GLU A 205 11.10 -15.82 10.48
CA GLU A 205 9.83 -15.10 10.68
C GLU A 205 9.86 -14.18 11.91
N ASP A 206 10.52 -14.65 12.96
CA ASP A 206 10.58 -13.97 14.24
C ASP A 206 11.49 -12.72 14.27
N ILE A 207 12.40 -12.57 13.30
CA ILE A 207 13.25 -11.38 13.17
C ILE A 207 12.70 -10.35 12.17
N LYS A 208 11.69 -10.70 11.39
CA LYS A 208 11.05 -9.78 10.46
C LYS A 208 10.47 -8.57 11.18
N ARG A 209 10.66 -7.38 10.58
CA ARG A 209 10.29 -6.13 11.23
C ARG A 209 8.78 -6.01 11.48
N ILE A 210 7.96 -6.39 10.50
CA ILE A 210 6.51 -6.41 10.60
C ILE A 210 6.03 -7.75 10.01
N PRO A 211 5.72 -8.75 10.85
CA PRO A 211 5.23 -10.03 10.36
C PRO A 211 3.88 -9.86 9.66
N PHE A 212 3.57 -10.72 8.69
CA PHE A 212 2.32 -10.64 7.94
C PHE A 212 1.05 -10.62 8.80
N PRO A 213 0.95 -11.37 9.92
CA PRO A 213 -0.19 -11.26 10.82
C PRO A 213 -0.45 -9.86 11.38
N HIS A 214 0.56 -8.98 11.34
CA HIS A 214 0.46 -7.58 11.77
C HIS A 214 0.19 -6.60 10.60
N MET A 215 -0.17 -7.11 9.43
CA MET A 215 -0.50 -6.29 8.27
C MET A 215 -2.01 -6.21 8.07
N ILE A 216 -2.49 -5.01 7.75
CA ILE A 216 -3.85 -4.74 7.30
C ILE A 216 -3.73 -4.10 5.92
N TYR A 217 -4.23 -4.76 4.88
CA TYR A 217 -4.21 -4.28 3.51
C TYR A 217 -5.57 -3.75 3.09
N PHE A 218 -5.59 -2.56 2.48
CA PHE A 218 -6.78 -1.90 1.96
C PHE A 218 -6.66 -1.73 0.46
N GLY A 219 -7.70 -2.08 -0.29
CA GLY A 219 -7.75 -1.87 -1.73
C GLY A 219 -9.17 -2.01 -2.25
N ASP A 220 -9.43 -1.47 -3.44
CA ASP A 220 -10.77 -1.40 -4.02
C ASP A 220 -10.95 -2.26 -5.27
N GLY A 221 -9.86 -2.74 -5.87
CA GLY A 221 -9.87 -3.25 -7.22
C GLY A 221 -9.09 -4.53 -7.48
N GLU A 222 -9.06 -4.88 -8.76
CA GLU A 222 -8.43 -6.11 -9.24
C GLU A 222 -6.90 -6.08 -9.09
N THR A 223 -6.29 -4.90 -9.17
CA THR A 223 -4.84 -4.72 -8.99
C THR A 223 -4.37 -5.09 -7.58
N ASP A 224 -5.27 -5.05 -6.60
CA ASP A 224 -4.98 -5.34 -5.19
C ASP A 224 -5.16 -6.81 -4.81
N VAL A 225 -5.89 -7.57 -5.65
CA VAL A 225 -6.24 -8.96 -5.34
C VAL A 225 -5.02 -9.82 -4.97
N PRO A 226 -3.87 -9.75 -5.68
CA PRO A 226 -2.69 -10.51 -5.28
C PRO A 226 -2.20 -10.15 -3.87
N CYS A 227 -2.16 -8.86 -3.54
CA CYS A 227 -1.77 -8.39 -2.20
C CYS A 227 -2.75 -8.82 -1.12
N MET A 228 -4.05 -8.64 -1.36
CA MET A 228 -5.11 -9.07 -0.44
C MET A 228 -5.01 -10.56 -0.12
N LYS A 229 -4.80 -11.38 -1.17
CA LYS A 229 -4.68 -12.83 -1.02
C LYS A 229 -3.42 -13.21 -0.24
N ILE A 230 -2.28 -12.61 -0.53
CA ILE A 230 -1.01 -12.88 0.16
C ILE A 230 -1.12 -12.49 1.64
N VAL A 231 -1.57 -11.28 1.95
CA VAL A 231 -1.71 -10.83 3.34
C VAL A 231 -2.61 -11.77 4.12
N LYS A 232 -3.79 -12.13 3.56
CA LYS A 232 -4.71 -13.07 4.18
C LYS A 232 -4.10 -14.46 4.36
N MET A 233 -3.43 -14.98 3.34
CA MET A 233 -2.82 -16.33 3.35
C MET A 233 -1.75 -16.46 4.43
N PHE A 234 -0.99 -15.39 4.69
CA PHE A 234 0.03 -15.36 5.74
C PHE A 234 -0.48 -14.85 7.10
N GLY A 235 -1.79 -14.89 7.34
CA GLY A 235 -2.40 -14.62 8.64
C GLY A 235 -2.68 -13.14 8.95
N GLY A 236 -2.41 -12.23 8.02
CA GLY A 236 -2.82 -10.84 8.10
C GLY A 236 -4.29 -10.63 7.71
N ASN A 237 -4.70 -9.37 7.62
CA ASN A 237 -6.08 -9.02 7.29
C ASN A 237 -6.12 -8.14 6.03
N SER A 238 -7.11 -8.39 5.18
CA SER A 238 -7.37 -7.56 4.01
C SER A 238 -8.82 -7.09 3.98
N ILE A 239 -9.00 -5.83 3.58
CA ILE A 239 -10.28 -5.14 3.54
C ILE A 239 -10.53 -4.67 2.12
N GLY A 240 -11.58 -5.18 1.48
CA GLY A 240 -12.06 -4.67 0.20
C GLY A 240 -12.83 -3.36 0.43
N VAL A 241 -12.27 -2.26 -0.01
CA VAL A 241 -12.86 -0.93 0.10
C VAL A 241 -13.77 -0.67 -1.10
N TYR A 242 -14.87 0.05 -0.91
CA TYR A 242 -15.74 0.42 -2.01
C TYR A 242 -16.36 1.80 -1.80
N ASN A 243 -16.49 2.56 -2.89
CA ASN A 243 -17.29 3.78 -2.89
C ASN A 243 -18.77 3.42 -2.73
N PRO A 244 -19.45 3.87 -1.65
CA PRO A 244 -20.85 3.51 -1.38
C PRO A 244 -21.83 4.06 -2.41
N GLU A 245 -21.47 5.09 -3.16
CA GLU A 245 -22.29 5.68 -4.21
C GLU A 245 -22.18 4.93 -5.56
N ASN A 246 -21.17 4.04 -5.69
CA ASN A 246 -20.91 3.31 -6.93
C ASN A 246 -21.35 1.85 -6.83
N LYS A 247 -22.52 1.53 -7.41
CA LYS A 247 -23.09 0.16 -7.42
C LYS A 247 -22.14 -0.89 -8.02
N LYS A 248 -21.33 -0.53 -9.03
CA LYS A 248 -20.36 -1.46 -9.64
C LYS A 248 -19.26 -1.80 -8.63
N LYS A 249 -18.70 -0.81 -7.93
CA LYS A 249 -17.66 -1.02 -6.89
C LYS A 249 -18.19 -1.84 -5.71
N ILE A 250 -19.42 -1.60 -5.26
CA ILE A 250 -20.08 -2.43 -4.24
C ILE A 250 -20.13 -3.91 -4.69
N ASN A 251 -20.50 -4.18 -5.93
CA ASN A 251 -20.60 -5.55 -6.45
C ASN A 251 -19.22 -6.22 -6.57
N VAL A 252 -18.17 -5.46 -6.95
CA VAL A 252 -16.78 -5.93 -6.96
C VAL A 252 -16.35 -6.34 -5.54
N ALA A 253 -16.54 -5.48 -4.54
CA ALA A 253 -16.20 -5.78 -3.15
C ALA A 253 -16.94 -7.02 -2.62
N LYS A 254 -18.25 -7.15 -2.89
CA LYS A 254 -19.04 -8.34 -2.54
C LYS A 254 -18.54 -9.60 -3.24
N LYS A 255 -18.09 -9.51 -4.50
CA LYS A 255 -17.48 -10.63 -5.24
C LYS A 255 -16.16 -11.06 -4.58
N LEU A 256 -15.29 -10.11 -4.21
CA LEU A 256 -14.03 -10.40 -3.51
C LEU A 256 -14.27 -11.14 -2.18
N LEU A 257 -15.27 -10.72 -1.40
CA LEU A 257 -15.63 -11.39 -0.14
C LEU A 257 -16.15 -12.81 -0.38
N ARG A 258 -17.09 -13.00 -1.33
CA ARG A 258 -17.64 -14.33 -1.69
C ARG A 258 -16.57 -15.28 -2.22
N GLN A 259 -15.58 -14.77 -2.93
CA GLN A 259 -14.45 -15.55 -3.44
C GLN A 259 -13.36 -15.77 -2.38
N HIS A 260 -13.59 -15.39 -1.13
CA HIS A 260 -12.63 -15.49 -0.02
C HIS A 260 -11.28 -14.78 -0.29
N ARG A 261 -11.26 -13.76 -1.16
CA ARG A 261 -10.04 -13.01 -1.48
C ARG A 261 -9.69 -11.98 -0.42
N VAL A 262 -10.70 -11.50 0.33
CA VAL A 262 -10.55 -10.56 1.45
C VAL A 262 -11.15 -11.15 2.73
N ASN A 263 -10.76 -10.58 3.88
CA ASN A 263 -11.36 -10.92 5.17
C ASN A 263 -12.66 -10.12 5.40
N PHE A 264 -12.66 -8.86 5.00
CA PHE A 264 -13.76 -7.93 5.24
C PHE A 264 -14.01 -7.07 4.00
N ILE A 265 -15.18 -6.44 3.94
CA ILE A 265 -15.47 -5.32 3.04
C ILE A 265 -16.03 -4.15 3.86
N ALA A 266 -15.68 -2.92 3.45
CA ALA A 266 -16.17 -1.71 4.09
C ALA A 266 -16.37 -0.59 3.06
N PRO A 267 -17.37 0.30 3.26
CA PRO A 267 -17.45 1.52 2.48
C PRO A 267 -16.22 2.39 2.74
N ALA A 268 -15.84 3.19 1.75
CA ALA A 268 -14.75 4.18 1.84
C ALA A 268 -15.18 5.37 2.73
N CYS A 269 -15.37 5.10 4.00
CA CYS A 269 -15.72 6.07 5.04
C CYS A 269 -14.78 5.83 6.23
N TYR A 270 -13.92 6.80 6.51
CA TYR A 270 -12.83 6.71 7.48
C TYR A 270 -13.12 7.46 8.78
N THR A 271 -14.37 7.89 8.99
CA THR A 271 -14.80 8.62 10.17
C THR A 271 -14.82 7.74 11.42
N TYR A 272 -14.78 8.37 12.59
CA TYR A 272 -14.94 7.68 13.87
C TYR A 272 -16.26 6.91 13.94
N GLY A 273 -16.22 5.69 14.43
CA GLY A 273 -17.39 4.82 14.54
C GLY A 273 -17.86 4.17 13.22
N SER A 274 -17.27 4.52 12.08
CA SER A 274 -17.58 3.87 10.80
C SER A 274 -17.26 2.37 10.84
N ARG A 275 -17.80 1.61 9.87
CA ARG A 275 -17.49 0.18 9.74
C ARG A 275 -15.98 -0.06 9.55
N MET A 276 -15.30 0.80 8.79
CA MET A 276 -13.85 0.75 8.59
C MET A 276 -13.12 0.91 9.93
N HIS A 277 -13.48 1.94 10.70
CA HIS A 277 -12.90 2.20 12.01
C HIS A 277 -13.10 1.02 12.97
N GLN A 278 -14.31 0.45 13.06
CA GLN A 278 -14.60 -0.68 13.94
C GLN A 278 -13.77 -1.92 13.58
N ILE A 279 -13.67 -2.25 12.28
CA ILE A 279 -12.89 -3.40 11.81
C ILE A 279 -11.41 -3.22 12.17
N VAL A 280 -10.83 -2.07 11.88
CA VAL A 280 -9.40 -1.81 12.10
C VAL A 280 -9.05 -1.82 13.59
N CYS A 281 -9.85 -1.16 14.43
CA CYS A 281 -9.63 -1.18 15.87
C CYS A 281 -9.71 -2.61 16.45
N THR A 282 -10.68 -3.42 16.02
CA THR A 282 -10.82 -4.82 16.46
C THR A 282 -9.61 -5.66 16.03
N ILE A 283 -9.08 -5.45 14.82
CA ILE A 283 -7.86 -6.14 14.36
C ILE A 283 -6.66 -5.74 15.20
N ILE A 284 -6.50 -4.45 15.53
CA ILE A 284 -5.43 -3.95 16.40
C ILE A 284 -5.50 -4.60 17.78
N ASP A 285 -6.70 -4.70 18.38
CA ASP A 285 -6.92 -5.35 19.67
C ASP A 285 -6.54 -6.84 19.62
N LYS A 286 -6.92 -7.55 18.55
CA LYS A 286 -6.54 -8.95 18.32
C LYS A 286 -5.02 -9.09 18.23
N ILE A 287 -4.34 -8.28 17.43
CA ILE A 287 -2.88 -8.32 17.26
C ILE A 287 -2.19 -8.08 18.61
N LYS A 288 -2.72 -7.15 19.41
CA LYS A 288 -2.20 -6.89 20.77
C LYS A 288 -2.36 -8.10 21.67
N ALA A 289 -3.52 -8.75 21.68
CA ALA A 289 -3.77 -9.94 22.48
C ALA A 289 -2.84 -11.10 22.07
N ASP A 290 -2.72 -11.37 20.76
CA ASP A 290 -1.82 -12.40 20.21
C ASP A 290 -0.35 -12.14 20.59
N PHE A 291 0.07 -10.87 20.56
CA PHE A 291 1.41 -10.46 20.97
C PHE A 291 1.69 -10.71 22.45
N GLU A 292 0.73 -10.41 23.35
CA GLU A 292 0.86 -10.70 24.77
C GLU A 292 0.87 -12.21 25.04
N LEU A 293 0.03 -12.99 24.40
CA LEU A 293 0.04 -14.46 24.50
C LEU A 293 1.40 -15.04 24.07
N THR A 294 1.99 -14.51 23.00
CA THR A 294 3.33 -14.93 22.54
C THR A 294 4.42 -14.63 23.58
N LYS A 295 4.30 -13.54 24.35
CA LYS A 295 5.23 -13.23 25.44
C LYS A 295 5.06 -14.22 26.60
N LEU A 296 3.83 -14.49 27.00
CA LEU A 296 3.54 -15.43 28.10
C LEU A 296 4.05 -16.84 27.80
N ALA A 297 3.93 -17.31 26.55
CA ALA A 297 4.44 -18.61 26.12
C ALA A 297 5.98 -18.74 26.17
N LYS A 298 6.72 -17.61 26.20
CA LYS A 298 8.19 -17.59 26.21
C LYS A 298 8.80 -17.48 27.61
N HIS A 299 7.98 -17.33 28.64
CA HIS A 299 8.43 -17.22 30.03
C HIS A 299 8.40 -18.56 30.80
N ILE A 300 8.54 -19.70 30.07
CA ILE A 300 8.68 -21.04 30.67
C ILE A 300 10.14 -21.50 30.55
#